data_b3a2d7befd930b30b01985c31bf1dc96
#
_entry.id   b3a2d7befd930b30b01985c31bf1dc96
#
_cell.length_a   1.000
_cell.length_b   1.000
_cell.length_c   1.000
_cell.angle_alpha   90.00
_cell.angle_beta   90.00
_cell.angle_gamma   90.00
#
_symmetry.space_group_name_H-M   'P 1'
#
loop_
_entity.id
_entity.type
_entity.pdbx_description
1 polymer ?
#
loop_
_entity_poly.entity_id
_entity_poly.type
_entity_poly.pdbx_seq_one_letter_code
_entity_poly.pdbx_strand_id
1 'polypeptide(L)'
;MRLIDQNSALQRYLFRGNTPVESKKFAWDKLRSVLAQTAKQEYNITLPSQYYVVDVSLLNFTEEDLTIEEKFFKENPQLGHLVHWTIVGMLINGTDLPDWLRKEAALYEKKWDFEDRLLERVPQLHDWLWEANSTQSFESHGYVKGTPLVFYIHCEAGMDRTGEVSGSYYLKYLKWTYMKTLAYDYHVENNPRPIEYLSQNALNWFCWHLYYTEGYPLDCAQSLPRK
;
A
#
# COMPACT_ATOMS: atom_id res chain seq x y z
N MET A 1 6.49 -10.75 0.42
CA MET A 1 5.74 -10.11 -0.71
C MET A 1 4.36 -10.72 -0.84
N ARG A 2 3.33 -9.93 -1.19
CA ARG A 2 1.94 -10.39 -1.39
C ARG A 2 1.27 -9.62 -2.53
N LEU A 3 0.39 -10.27 -3.29
CA LEU A 3 -0.53 -9.60 -4.21
C LEU A 3 -1.70 -9.01 -3.41
N ILE A 4 -2.01 -7.74 -3.65
CA ILE A 4 -3.16 -7.06 -3.04
C ILE A 4 -4.39 -7.23 -3.93
N ASP A 5 -4.24 -6.90 -5.22
CA ASP A 5 -5.33 -6.91 -6.20
C ASP A 5 -4.77 -6.95 -7.63
N GLN A 6 -5.63 -7.24 -8.60
CA GLN A 6 -5.23 -7.28 -10.01
C GLN A 6 -6.38 -6.97 -10.96
N ASN A 7 -6.04 -6.40 -12.10
CA ASN A 7 -6.92 -6.28 -13.26
C ASN A 7 -6.30 -7.01 -14.46
N SER A 8 -6.75 -8.25 -14.68
CA SER A 8 -6.20 -9.09 -15.75
C SER A 8 -6.50 -8.55 -17.16
N ALA A 9 -7.63 -7.83 -17.35
CA ALA A 9 -8.02 -7.26 -18.64
C ALA A 9 -7.07 -6.12 -19.06
N LEU A 10 -6.60 -5.32 -18.10
CA LEU A 10 -5.64 -4.25 -18.32
C LEU A 10 -4.18 -4.69 -18.06
N GLN A 11 -3.97 -5.95 -17.66
CA GLN A 11 -2.67 -6.49 -17.27
C GLN A 11 -1.97 -5.62 -16.20
N ARG A 12 -2.71 -5.28 -15.14
CA ARG A 12 -2.23 -4.46 -14.02
C ARG A 12 -2.29 -5.25 -12.72
N TYR A 13 -1.25 -5.16 -11.93
CA TYR A 13 -1.06 -5.96 -10.72
C TYR A 13 -0.58 -5.05 -9.59
N LEU A 14 -1.18 -5.18 -8.41
CA LEU A 14 -0.83 -4.42 -7.22
C LEU A 14 -0.25 -5.35 -6.16
N PHE A 15 1.02 -5.17 -5.84
CA PHE A 15 1.75 -5.96 -4.86
C PHE A 15 2.20 -5.11 -3.66
N ARG A 16 2.44 -5.79 -2.54
CA ARG A 16 3.10 -5.21 -1.36
C ARG A 16 4.33 -6.03 -0.97
N GLY A 17 5.32 -5.38 -0.37
CA GLY A 17 6.51 -6.05 0.16
C GLY A 17 7.41 -5.11 0.96
N ASN A 18 8.65 -5.54 1.17
CA ASN A 18 9.72 -4.76 1.79
C ASN A 18 10.53 -3.98 0.76
N THR A 19 11.40 -3.08 1.22
CA THR A 19 12.30 -2.31 0.33
C THR A 19 13.05 -3.22 -0.64
N PRO A 20 13.09 -2.88 -1.93
CA PRO A 20 13.84 -3.64 -2.93
C PRO A 20 15.32 -3.20 -3.00
N VAL A 21 15.88 -2.74 -1.88
CA VAL A 21 17.29 -2.32 -1.79
C VAL A 21 18.08 -3.37 -1.02
N GLU A 22 19.21 -3.80 -1.60
CA GLU A 22 20.15 -4.74 -0.99
C GLU A 22 21.59 -4.29 -1.22
N SER A 23 22.41 -4.37 -0.19
CA SER A 23 23.83 -3.98 -0.27
C SER A 23 24.01 -2.59 -0.92
N LYS A 24 23.16 -1.64 -0.56
CA LYS A 24 23.13 -0.26 -1.07
C LYS A 24 22.93 -0.16 -2.60
N LYS A 25 22.16 -1.07 -3.16
CA LYS A 25 21.78 -1.06 -4.58
C LYS A 25 20.32 -1.47 -4.73
N PHE A 26 19.65 -0.90 -5.71
CA PHE A 26 18.31 -1.36 -6.10
C PHE A 26 18.42 -2.77 -6.68
N ALA A 27 17.75 -3.73 -6.07
CA ALA A 27 17.83 -5.15 -6.41
C ALA A 27 16.81 -5.53 -7.51
N TRP A 28 16.91 -4.91 -8.68
CA TRP A 28 15.95 -5.01 -9.78
C TRP A 28 15.64 -6.46 -10.18
N ASP A 29 16.65 -7.24 -10.47
CA ASP A 29 16.45 -8.62 -10.94
C ASP A 29 15.81 -9.50 -9.84
N LYS A 30 16.19 -9.26 -8.59
CA LYS A 30 15.60 -9.95 -7.44
C LYS A 30 14.13 -9.55 -7.25
N LEU A 31 13.80 -8.26 -7.32
CA LEU A 31 12.42 -7.79 -7.25
C LEU A 31 11.57 -8.48 -8.31
N ARG A 32 12.01 -8.47 -9.58
CA ARG A 32 11.30 -9.12 -10.67
C ARG A 32 11.13 -10.63 -10.46
N SER A 33 12.18 -11.31 -10.00
CA SER A 33 12.15 -12.74 -9.72
C SER A 33 11.13 -13.07 -8.63
N VAL A 34 11.15 -12.31 -7.52
CA VAL A 34 10.23 -12.53 -6.39
C VAL A 34 8.78 -12.19 -6.78
N LEU A 35 8.54 -11.13 -7.55
CA LEU A 35 7.21 -10.80 -8.10
C LEU A 35 6.66 -11.95 -8.94
N ALA A 36 7.44 -12.45 -9.89
CA ALA A 36 7.04 -13.56 -10.76
C ALA A 36 6.80 -14.86 -9.98
N GLN A 37 7.67 -15.17 -9.03
CA GLN A 37 7.55 -16.35 -8.18
C GLN A 37 6.31 -16.27 -7.30
N THR A 38 6.09 -15.15 -6.60
CA THR A 38 4.92 -14.94 -5.74
C THR A 38 3.62 -15.02 -6.56
N ALA A 39 3.55 -14.33 -7.69
CA ALA A 39 2.40 -14.38 -8.59
C ALA A 39 2.08 -15.81 -9.02
N LYS A 40 3.09 -16.57 -9.41
CA LYS A 40 2.90 -17.95 -9.90
C LYS A 40 2.56 -18.93 -8.79
N GLN A 41 3.31 -18.92 -7.68
CA GLN A 41 3.19 -19.94 -6.64
C GLN A 41 1.99 -19.72 -5.72
N GLU A 42 1.72 -18.48 -5.35
CA GLU A 42 0.67 -18.18 -4.38
C GLU A 42 -0.69 -17.88 -5.04
N TYR A 43 -0.69 -17.35 -6.28
CA TYR A 43 -1.91 -16.89 -6.94
C TYR A 43 -2.19 -17.55 -8.29
N ASN A 44 -1.31 -18.44 -8.75
CA ASN A 44 -1.38 -19.10 -10.07
C ASN A 44 -1.47 -18.09 -11.25
N ILE A 45 -0.84 -16.94 -11.12
CA ILE A 45 -0.76 -15.89 -12.11
C ILE A 45 0.60 -15.94 -12.79
N THR A 46 0.63 -15.86 -14.12
CA THR A 46 1.87 -15.69 -14.88
C THR A 46 1.99 -14.22 -15.27
N LEU A 47 2.94 -13.49 -14.65
CA LEU A 47 3.22 -12.12 -15.05
C LEU A 47 3.81 -12.09 -16.48
N PRO A 48 3.52 -11.06 -17.27
CA PRO A 48 4.17 -10.82 -18.56
C PRO A 48 5.70 -10.77 -18.41
N SER A 49 6.42 -11.18 -19.45
CA SER A 49 7.90 -11.15 -19.43
C SER A 49 8.46 -9.72 -19.37
N GLN A 50 7.71 -8.76 -19.88
CA GLN A 50 8.02 -7.33 -19.83
C GLN A 50 6.84 -6.58 -19.20
N TYR A 51 7.13 -5.73 -18.24
CA TYR A 51 6.18 -4.84 -17.58
C TYR A 51 6.93 -3.62 -17.04
N TYR A 52 6.20 -2.56 -16.86
CA TYR A 52 6.67 -1.33 -16.23
C TYR A 52 6.33 -1.35 -14.73
N VAL A 53 7.27 -1.00 -13.87
CA VAL A 53 7.08 -0.96 -12.42
C VAL A 53 6.77 0.46 -11.97
N VAL A 54 5.68 0.65 -11.25
CA VAL A 54 5.43 1.86 -10.46
C VAL A 54 5.77 1.50 -9.01
N ASP A 55 6.91 1.96 -8.57
CA ASP A 55 7.44 1.73 -7.23
C ASP A 55 6.88 2.77 -6.28
N VAL A 56 5.96 2.36 -5.40
CA VAL A 56 5.30 3.24 -4.43
C VAL A 56 6.02 3.12 -3.10
N SER A 57 7.04 3.93 -2.94
CA SER A 57 7.88 3.96 -1.74
C SER A 57 7.21 4.75 -0.62
N LEU A 58 7.08 4.10 0.54
CA LEU A 58 6.56 4.68 1.78
C LEU A 58 7.70 4.99 2.77
N LEU A 59 8.93 5.09 2.28
CA LEU A 59 10.10 5.42 3.09
C LEU A 59 10.06 6.90 3.52
N ASN A 60 10.70 7.21 4.65
CA ASN A 60 10.86 8.59 5.06
C ASN A 60 12.01 9.26 4.28
N PHE A 61 11.98 10.57 4.16
CA PHE A 61 13.03 11.36 3.47
C PHE A 61 14.44 11.16 4.03
N THR A 62 14.57 10.69 5.26
CA THR A 62 15.85 10.44 5.93
C THR A 62 16.39 9.03 5.70
N GLU A 63 15.64 8.16 5.07
CA GLU A 63 16.05 6.76 4.82
C GLU A 63 16.92 6.69 3.56
N GLU A 64 18.14 6.14 3.70
CA GLU A 64 19.15 6.05 2.60
C GLU A 64 18.58 5.31 1.38
N ASP A 65 17.75 4.30 1.60
CA ASP A 65 17.18 3.47 0.55
C ASP A 65 16.33 4.28 -0.44
N LEU A 66 15.61 5.31 0.02
CA LEU A 66 14.85 6.21 -0.86
C LEU A 66 15.76 6.86 -1.93
N THR A 67 16.92 7.35 -1.53
CA THR A 67 17.89 7.96 -2.46
C THR A 67 18.40 6.96 -3.51
N ILE A 68 18.52 5.69 -3.12
CA ILE A 68 18.93 4.60 -4.01
C ILE A 68 17.83 4.30 -5.04
N GLU A 69 16.58 4.27 -4.61
CA GLU A 69 15.41 4.10 -5.47
C GLU A 69 15.26 5.25 -6.46
N GLU A 70 15.32 6.50 -5.98
CA GLU A 70 15.28 7.70 -6.83
C GLU A 70 16.35 7.67 -7.93
N LYS A 71 17.59 7.35 -7.55
CA LYS A 71 18.71 7.23 -8.49
C LYS A 71 18.46 6.16 -9.54
N PHE A 72 18.01 4.98 -9.10
CA PHE A 72 17.78 3.85 -10.01
C PHE A 72 16.73 4.19 -11.08
N PHE A 73 15.56 4.70 -10.70
CA PHE A 73 14.51 5.02 -11.67
C PHE A 73 14.83 6.25 -12.53
N LYS A 74 15.60 7.19 -12.01
CA LYS A 74 16.14 8.31 -12.82
C LYS A 74 17.09 7.83 -13.92
N GLU A 75 17.91 6.83 -13.63
CA GLU A 75 18.85 6.24 -14.60
C GLU A 75 18.18 5.22 -15.53
N ASN A 76 17.02 4.67 -15.15
CA ASN A 76 16.32 3.60 -15.86
C ASN A 76 14.81 3.90 -16.08
N PRO A 77 14.44 5.04 -16.68
CA PRO A 77 13.04 5.45 -16.79
C PRO A 77 12.17 4.50 -17.63
N GLN A 78 12.79 3.67 -18.49
CA GLN A 78 12.10 2.67 -19.29
C GLN A 78 11.67 1.42 -18.48
N LEU A 79 12.25 1.21 -17.29
CA LEU A 79 11.94 0.07 -16.43
C LEU A 79 10.81 0.38 -15.44
N GLY A 80 10.71 1.64 -15.03
CA GLY A 80 9.72 2.03 -14.04
C GLY A 80 9.83 3.48 -13.61
N HIS A 81 9.00 3.83 -12.64
CA HIS A 81 8.92 5.16 -12.04
C HIS A 81 8.72 5.05 -10.52
N LEU A 82 9.41 5.89 -9.77
CA LEU A 82 9.23 6.03 -8.33
C LEU A 82 8.11 7.02 -8.02
N VAL A 83 7.15 6.59 -7.21
CA VAL A 83 6.17 7.44 -6.54
C VAL A 83 6.48 7.41 -5.05
N HIS A 84 6.80 8.56 -4.48
CA HIS A 84 7.10 8.65 -3.06
C HIS A 84 5.92 9.20 -2.26
N TRP A 85 5.47 8.44 -1.27
CA TRP A 85 4.42 8.84 -0.32
C TRP A 85 4.95 8.77 1.10
N THR A 86 5.09 9.88 1.76
CA THR A 86 5.41 9.91 3.20
C THR A 86 4.22 9.38 3.98
N ILE A 87 4.43 8.42 4.87
CA ILE A 87 3.45 7.85 5.80
C ILE A 87 3.98 8.03 7.22
N VAL A 88 3.20 8.65 8.06
CA VAL A 88 3.57 9.01 9.45
C VAL A 88 2.75 8.22 10.47
N GLY A 89 1.49 7.94 10.15
CA GLY A 89 0.53 7.33 11.05
C GLY A 89 -0.10 8.32 12.04
N MET A 90 -0.87 7.81 13.00
CA MET A 90 -1.64 8.59 13.95
C MET A 90 -1.28 8.26 15.41
N LEU A 91 -1.20 9.29 16.25
CA LEU A 91 -0.91 9.13 17.68
C LEU A 91 -2.07 8.55 18.49
N ILE A 92 -3.31 8.88 18.11
CA ILE A 92 -4.52 8.54 18.84
C ILE A 92 -5.29 7.49 18.06
N ASN A 93 -5.73 6.43 18.73
CA ASN A 93 -6.64 5.45 18.16
C ASN A 93 -8.08 5.99 18.21
N GLY A 94 -8.79 5.94 17.09
CA GLY A 94 -10.17 6.42 17.03
C GLY A 94 -11.12 5.70 18.00
N THR A 95 -10.85 4.42 18.26
CA THR A 95 -11.62 3.61 19.21
C THR A 95 -11.55 4.11 20.66
N ASP A 96 -10.46 4.78 21.04
CA ASP A 96 -10.26 5.31 22.40
C ASP A 96 -11.06 6.58 22.67
N LEU A 97 -11.67 7.18 21.64
CA LEU A 97 -12.48 8.39 21.78
C LEU A 97 -13.96 8.06 22.06
N PRO A 98 -14.68 8.93 22.79
CA PRO A 98 -16.14 8.86 22.89
C PRO A 98 -16.80 8.89 21.52
N ASP A 99 -17.91 8.18 21.35
CA ASP A 99 -18.59 8.00 20.05
C ASP A 99 -18.87 9.30 19.29
N TRP A 100 -19.36 10.32 20.01
CA TRP A 100 -19.69 11.60 19.39
C TRP A 100 -18.43 12.32 18.83
N LEU A 101 -17.32 12.28 19.58
CA LEU A 101 -16.08 12.93 19.18
C LEU A 101 -15.41 12.14 18.05
N ARG A 102 -15.40 10.81 18.15
CA ARG A 102 -14.90 9.92 17.10
C ARG A 102 -15.62 10.14 15.78
N LYS A 103 -16.95 10.18 15.80
CA LYS A 103 -17.77 10.42 14.62
C LYS A 103 -17.44 11.77 13.97
N GLU A 104 -17.41 12.83 14.76
CA GLU A 104 -17.06 14.16 14.28
C GLU A 104 -15.64 14.19 13.68
N ALA A 105 -14.66 13.62 14.37
CA ALA A 105 -13.29 13.57 13.91
C ALA A 105 -13.13 12.71 12.64
N ALA A 106 -13.73 11.53 12.57
CA ALA A 106 -13.66 10.63 11.43
C ALA A 106 -14.26 11.23 10.14
N LEU A 107 -15.30 12.07 10.29
CA LEU A 107 -15.91 12.79 9.16
C LEU A 107 -15.12 14.04 8.73
N TYR A 108 -14.17 14.50 9.55
CA TYR A 108 -13.33 15.64 9.24
C TYR A 108 -11.89 15.19 8.98
N GLU A 109 -11.61 14.84 7.74
CA GLU A 109 -10.34 14.27 7.29
C GLU A 109 -9.08 15.01 7.80
N LYS A 110 -9.12 16.35 7.81
CA LYS A 110 -8.00 17.18 8.30
C LYS A 110 -7.64 16.95 9.77
N LYS A 111 -8.40 16.17 10.52
CA LYS A 111 -8.08 15.83 11.92
C LYS A 111 -7.26 14.56 12.05
N TRP A 112 -7.19 13.72 11.03
CA TRP A 112 -6.50 12.43 11.11
C TRP A 112 -5.74 12.02 9.83
N ASP A 113 -6.12 12.51 8.66
CA ASP A 113 -5.54 12.13 7.37
C ASP A 113 -4.60 13.23 6.81
N PHE A 114 -3.66 13.72 7.63
CA PHE A 114 -2.80 14.83 7.28
C PHE A 114 -1.77 14.50 6.19
N GLU A 115 -0.68 13.84 6.62
CA GLU A 115 0.45 13.51 5.75
C GLU A 115 0.20 12.22 4.99
N ASP A 116 -0.55 11.29 5.60
CA ASP A 116 -0.76 9.97 5.05
C ASP A 116 -1.72 10.00 3.85
N ARG A 117 -2.63 10.97 3.82
CA ARG A 117 -3.55 11.21 2.71
C ARG A 117 -4.21 9.93 2.21
N LEU A 118 -4.61 9.05 3.12
CA LEU A 118 -5.18 7.74 2.79
C LEU A 118 -6.46 7.84 1.97
N LEU A 119 -7.28 8.89 2.24
CA LEU A 119 -8.52 9.16 1.51
C LEU A 119 -8.29 9.53 0.04
N GLU A 120 -7.10 9.97 -0.30
CA GLU A 120 -6.69 10.28 -1.67
C GLU A 120 -5.87 9.14 -2.29
N ARG A 121 -4.83 8.67 -1.57
CA ARG A 121 -3.85 7.70 -2.06
C ARG A 121 -4.45 6.31 -2.29
N VAL A 122 -5.35 5.87 -1.41
CA VAL A 122 -6.00 4.56 -1.54
C VAL A 122 -6.93 4.49 -2.76
N PRO A 123 -7.82 5.47 -3.03
CA PRO A 123 -8.52 5.57 -4.30
C PRO A 123 -7.59 5.67 -5.51
N GLN A 124 -6.51 6.44 -5.43
CA GLN A 124 -5.55 6.56 -6.53
C GLN A 124 -4.92 5.21 -6.92
N LEU A 125 -4.57 4.34 -5.96
CA LEU A 125 -4.11 2.98 -6.24
C LEU A 125 -5.16 2.16 -6.97
N HIS A 126 -6.42 2.26 -6.55
CA HIS A 126 -7.52 1.57 -7.20
C HIS A 126 -7.72 2.09 -8.63
N ASP A 127 -7.73 3.39 -8.82
CA ASP A 127 -7.89 4.00 -10.14
C ASP A 127 -6.75 3.60 -11.08
N TRP A 128 -5.51 3.62 -10.59
CA TRP A 128 -4.36 3.12 -11.38
C TRP A 128 -4.52 1.66 -11.81
N LEU A 129 -5.17 0.84 -11.00
CA LEU A 129 -5.38 -0.58 -11.30
C LEU A 129 -6.58 -0.79 -12.24
N TRP A 130 -7.67 -0.05 -12.03
CA TRP A 130 -8.97 -0.35 -12.65
C TRP A 130 -9.40 0.62 -13.74
N GLU A 131 -8.95 1.88 -13.71
CA GLU A 131 -9.36 2.90 -14.68
C GLU A 131 -8.39 2.99 -15.87
N ALA A 132 -8.89 2.82 -17.08
CA ALA A 132 -8.06 2.71 -18.28
C ALA A 132 -7.12 3.91 -18.50
N ASN A 133 -7.58 5.13 -18.21
CA ASN A 133 -6.83 6.36 -18.46
C ASN A 133 -6.07 6.92 -17.26
N SER A 134 -6.15 6.28 -16.10
CA SER A 134 -5.53 6.78 -14.86
C SER A 134 -3.99 6.78 -14.88
N THR A 135 -3.39 6.07 -15.82
CA THR A 135 -1.94 5.86 -15.92
C THR A 135 -1.24 6.78 -16.93
N GLN A 136 -1.95 7.73 -17.52
CA GLN A 136 -1.38 8.67 -18.51
C GLN A 136 -0.24 9.52 -17.94
N SER A 137 -0.27 9.86 -16.66
CA SER A 137 0.80 10.61 -16.00
C SER A 137 2.16 9.90 -16.07
N PHE A 138 2.17 8.56 -16.13
CA PHE A 138 3.41 7.79 -16.22
C PHE A 138 4.07 7.84 -17.61
N GLU A 139 3.36 8.27 -18.64
CA GLU A 139 3.94 8.41 -20.00
C GLU A 139 5.06 9.47 -20.02
N SER A 140 4.95 10.52 -19.20
CA SER A 140 6.03 11.51 -19.04
C SER A 140 7.26 10.97 -18.31
N HIS A 141 7.15 9.79 -17.69
CA HIS A 141 8.20 9.12 -16.95
C HIS A 141 8.74 7.86 -17.65
N GLY A 142 8.44 7.70 -18.94
CA GLY A 142 8.97 6.59 -19.75
C GLY A 142 8.04 5.40 -19.90
N TYR A 143 6.83 5.44 -19.33
CA TYR A 143 5.81 4.41 -19.58
C TYR A 143 5.31 4.46 -21.01
N VAL A 144 5.29 3.31 -21.67
CA VAL A 144 4.68 3.16 -22.98
C VAL A 144 3.27 2.61 -22.84
N LYS A 145 2.28 3.34 -23.32
CA LYS A 145 0.86 2.94 -23.23
C LYS A 145 0.63 1.54 -23.77
N GLY A 146 -0.07 0.72 -22.97
CA GLY A 146 -0.34 -0.68 -23.29
C GLY A 146 0.71 -1.67 -22.75
N THR A 147 1.84 -1.20 -22.23
CA THR A 147 2.74 -2.07 -21.46
C THR A 147 2.04 -2.52 -20.16
N PRO A 148 2.11 -3.80 -19.78
CA PRO A 148 1.63 -4.26 -18.50
C PRO A 148 2.25 -3.48 -17.33
N LEU A 149 1.49 -3.26 -16.25
CA LEU A 149 1.92 -2.47 -15.09
C LEU A 149 1.96 -3.32 -13.82
N VAL A 150 3.02 -3.17 -13.07
CA VAL A 150 3.14 -3.67 -11.70
C VAL A 150 3.29 -2.48 -10.76
N PHE A 151 2.32 -2.28 -9.89
CA PHE A 151 2.39 -1.35 -8.77
C PHE A 151 2.96 -2.11 -7.57
N TYR A 152 4.03 -1.59 -7.00
CA TYR A 152 4.71 -2.21 -5.88
C TYR A 152 4.76 -1.27 -4.70
N ILE A 153 3.95 -1.53 -3.66
CA ILE A 153 3.92 -0.71 -2.45
C ILE A 153 4.86 -1.31 -1.41
N HIS A 154 5.73 -0.51 -0.84
CA HIS A 154 6.66 -0.97 0.18
C HIS A 154 7.06 0.14 1.16
N CYS A 155 7.51 -0.28 2.33
CA CYS A 155 8.36 0.49 3.25
C CYS A 155 9.61 -0.35 3.54
N GLU A 156 10.36 -0.06 4.59
CA GLU A 156 11.56 -0.83 4.92
C GLU A 156 11.24 -2.33 5.10
N ALA A 157 10.40 -2.69 6.07
CA ALA A 157 10.04 -4.08 6.36
C ALA A 157 8.80 -4.59 5.58
N GLY A 158 8.05 -3.73 4.90
CA GLY A 158 6.81 -4.10 4.23
C GLY A 158 5.64 -4.41 5.16
N MET A 159 5.70 -4.00 6.42
CA MET A 159 4.71 -4.32 7.46
C MET A 159 3.89 -3.10 7.87
N ASP A 160 4.49 -2.10 8.51
CA ASP A 160 3.77 -1.03 9.20
C ASP A 160 3.13 -0.03 8.25
N ARG A 161 3.91 0.88 7.67
CA ARG A 161 3.42 1.86 6.67
C ARG A 161 2.76 1.17 5.46
N THR A 162 3.33 0.05 5.03
CA THR A 162 2.76 -0.78 3.96
C THR A 162 1.45 -1.43 4.40
N GLY A 163 1.37 -1.90 5.65
CA GLY A 163 0.16 -2.46 6.25
C GLY A 163 -0.96 -1.44 6.38
N GLU A 164 -0.62 -0.20 6.73
CA GLU A 164 -1.55 0.91 6.80
C GLU A 164 -2.21 1.20 5.43
N VAL A 165 -1.41 1.41 4.39
CA VAL A 165 -1.91 1.72 3.04
C VAL A 165 -2.64 0.53 2.43
N SER A 166 -2.05 -0.67 2.47
CA SER A 166 -2.69 -1.87 1.91
C SER A 166 -3.90 -2.31 2.72
N GLY A 167 -3.85 -2.16 4.03
CA GLY A 167 -4.98 -2.41 4.93
C GLY A 167 -6.18 -1.52 4.62
N SER A 168 -5.93 -0.24 4.38
CA SER A 168 -6.96 0.71 3.95
C SER A 168 -7.57 0.32 2.60
N TYR A 169 -6.75 -0.18 1.67
CA TYR A 169 -7.24 -0.73 0.40
C TYR A 169 -8.13 -1.96 0.62
N TYR A 170 -7.72 -2.90 1.48
CA TYR A 170 -8.52 -4.09 1.80
C TYR A 170 -9.88 -3.72 2.40
N LEU A 171 -9.92 -2.77 3.33
CA LEU A 171 -11.16 -2.29 3.92
C LEU A 171 -12.09 -1.69 2.86
N LYS A 172 -11.57 -0.76 2.03
CA LYS A 172 -12.40 0.01 1.11
C LYS A 172 -12.85 -0.80 -0.11
N TYR A 173 -11.94 -1.51 -0.77
CA TYR A 173 -12.20 -2.13 -2.07
C TYR A 173 -12.44 -3.63 -2.00
N LEU A 174 -11.74 -4.35 -1.11
CA LEU A 174 -11.96 -5.79 -0.94
C LEU A 174 -13.01 -6.12 0.14
N LYS A 175 -13.55 -5.09 0.80
CA LYS A 175 -14.61 -5.20 1.82
C LYS A 175 -14.23 -6.17 2.96
N TRP A 176 -12.94 -6.21 3.32
CA TRP A 176 -12.52 -6.97 4.47
C TRP A 176 -12.91 -6.27 5.76
N THR A 177 -13.09 -7.07 6.83
CA THR A 177 -13.25 -6.50 8.16
C THR A 177 -11.91 -5.98 8.69
N TYR A 178 -11.95 -5.08 9.66
CA TYR A 178 -10.75 -4.54 10.29
C TYR A 178 -9.92 -5.66 10.93
N MET A 179 -10.58 -6.60 11.64
CA MET A 179 -9.91 -7.75 12.25
C MET A 179 -9.25 -8.68 11.23
N LYS A 180 -9.93 -8.94 10.10
CA LYS A 180 -9.32 -9.74 9.02
C LYS A 180 -8.08 -9.06 8.47
N THR A 181 -8.12 -7.74 8.31
CA THR A 181 -7.00 -6.94 7.80
C THR A 181 -5.81 -7.00 8.76
N LEU A 182 -6.04 -6.78 10.06
CA LEU A 182 -4.99 -6.88 11.08
C LEU A 182 -4.39 -8.29 11.18
N ALA A 183 -5.23 -9.32 11.15
CA ALA A 183 -4.78 -10.71 11.21
C ALA A 183 -3.96 -11.10 9.98
N TYR A 184 -4.34 -10.61 8.80
CA TYR A 184 -3.57 -10.83 7.58
C TYR A 184 -2.20 -10.16 7.65
N ASP A 185 -2.16 -8.89 8.09
CA ASP A 185 -0.92 -8.15 8.21
C ASP A 185 0.03 -8.76 9.26
N TYR A 186 -0.51 -9.29 10.36
CA TYR A 186 0.24 -10.00 11.38
C TYR A 186 1.06 -11.18 10.83
N HIS A 187 0.58 -11.84 9.76
CA HIS A 187 1.19 -13.04 9.17
C HIS A 187 1.89 -12.79 7.82
N VAL A 188 2.07 -11.52 7.43
CA VAL A 188 2.68 -11.20 6.12
C VAL A 188 4.15 -11.61 6.03
N GLU A 189 4.87 -11.50 7.14
CA GLU A 189 6.30 -11.81 7.21
C GLU A 189 6.57 -13.10 8.02
N ASN A 190 7.80 -13.64 7.89
CA ASN A 190 8.23 -14.85 8.60
C ASN A 190 8.35 -14.68 10.12
N ASN A 191 8.37 -13.46 10.61
CA ASN A 191 8.35 -13.13 12.04
C ASN A 191 7.05 -12.39 12.38
N PRO A 192 5.97 -13.12 12.66
CA PRO A 192 4.66 -12.54 12.90
C PRO A 192 4.65 -11.55 14.06
N ARG A 193 4.21 -10.34 13.80
CA ARG A 193 4.01 -9.29 14.79
C ARG A 193 2.84 -8.37 14.39
N PRO A 194 2.20 -7.69 15.35
CA PRO A 194 1.19 -6.70 15.00
C PRO A 194 1.83 -5.53 14.22
N ILE A 195 1.02 -4.89 13.42
CA ILE A 195 1.34 -3.61 12.80
C ILE A 195 1.69 -2.59 13.90
N GLU A 196 2.67 -1.74 13.65
CA GLU A 196 3.13 -0.77 14.64
C GLU A 196 2.04 0.25 14.98
N TYR A 197 2.09 0.74 16.21
CA TYR A 197 1.06 1.54 16.85
C TYR A 197 0.56 2.74 15.99
N LEU A 198 1.47 3.54 15.42
CA LEU A 198 1.08 4.72 14.63
C LEU A 198 0.31 4.34 13.37
N SER A 199 0.81 3.37 12.62
CA SER A 199 0.18 2.87 11.40
C SER A 199 -1.13 2.13 11.70
N GLN A 200 -1.21 1.41 12.83
CA GLN A 200 -2.45 0.77 13.25
C GLN A 200 -3.53 1.80 13.59
N ASN A 201 -3.16 2.91 14.23
CA ASN A 201 -4.10 3.98 14.55
C ASN A 201 -4.63 4.68 13.29
N ALA A 202 -3.77 4.98 12.32
CA ALA A 202 -4.21 5.58 11.06
C ALA A 202 -5.16 4.64 10.29
N LEU A 203 -4.84 3.34 10.21
CA LEU A 203 -5.73 2.33 9.65
C LEU A 203 -7.06 2.24 10.42
N ASN A 204 -7.05 2.38 11.74
CA ASN A 204 -8.26 2.43 12.57
C ASN A 204 -9.12 3.66 12.22
N TRP A 205 -8.51 4.83 12.05
CA TRP A 205 -9.23 6.03 11.63
C TRP A 205 -9.84 5.89 10.25
N PHE A 206 -9.13 5.30 9.31
CA PHE A 206 -9.65 5.00 7.98
C PHE A 206 -10.86 4.05 8.06
N CYS A 207 -10.80 3.04 8.93
CA CYS A 207 -11.93 2.16 9.20
C CYS A 207 -13.15 2.93 9.73
N TRP A 208 -12.98 3.79 10.74
CA TRP A 208 -14.08 4.60 11.29
C TRP A 208 -14.64 5.59 10.27
N HIS A 209 -13.78 6.17 9.42
CA HIS A 209 -14.24 7.03 8.32
C HIS A 209 -15.19 6.24 7.40
N LEU A 210 -14.79 5.07 6.93
CA LEU A 210 -15.62 4.22 6.08
C LEU A 210 -16.91 3.78 6.78
N TYR A 211 -16.84 3.45 8.06
CA TYR A 211 -18.03 3.10 8.86
C TYR A 211 -19.07 4.22 8.86
N TYR A 212 -18.66 5.46 9.07
CA TYR A 212 -19.58 6.58 9.13
C TYR A 212 -20.02 7.13 7.76
N THR A 213 -19.20 6.97 6.73
CA THR A 213 -19.49 7.49 5.37
C THR A 213 -20.16 6.46 4.47
N GLU A 214 -19.75 5.20 4.54
CA GLU A 214 -20.25 4.14 3.65
C GLU A 214 -21.20 3.17 4.36
N GLY A 215 -21.30 3.22 5.67
CA GLY A 215 -22.35 2.56 6.45
C GLY A 215 -22.27 1.04 6.59
N TYR A 216 -21.15 0.41 6.21
CA TYR A 216 -21.02 -1.03 6.39
C TYR A 216 -20.24 -1.42 7.66
N PRO A 217 -20.58 -2.58 8.26
CA PRO A 217 -19.99 -3.01 9.52
C PRO A 217 -18.56 -3.51 9.31
N LEU A 218 -17.56 -2.73 9.76
CA LEU A 218 -16.14 -2.99 9.60
C LEU A 218 -15.43 -3.48 10.87
N ASP A 219 -16.17 -3.70 11.96
CA ASP A 219 -15.63 -4.13 13.28
C ASP A 219 -14.46 -3.27 13.82
N CYS A 220 -14.44 -1.96 13.50
CA CYS A 220 -13.35 -1.02 13.81
C CYS A 220 -13.02 -0.93 15.32
N ALA A 221 -13.97 -1.25 16.22
CA ALA A 221 -13.76 -1.24 17.65
C ALA A 221 -12.97 -2.44 18.19
N GLN A 222 -12.73 -3.45 17.38
CA GLN A 222 -12.02 -4.65 17.78
C GLN A 222 -10.49 -4.46 17.68
N SER A 223 -9.76 -5.24 18.44
CA SER A 223 -8.30 -5.26 18.42
C SER A 223 -7.79 -6.68 18.50
N LEU A 224 -6.61 -6.95 17.91
CA LEU A 224 -5.95 -8.22 18.15
C LEU A 224 -5.51 -8.33 19.62
N PRO A 225 -5.56 -9.54 20.23
CA PRO A 225 -5.03 -9.74 21.56
C PRO A 225 -3.57 -9.30 21.61
N ARG A 226 -3.23 -8.40 22.52
CA ARG A 226 -1.83 -8.08 22.83
C ARG A 226 -1.27 -9.28 23.61
N LYS A 227 -0.19 -9.88 23.12
CA LYS A 227 0.57 -10.89 23.85
C LYS A 227 1.42 -10.25 24.93
#